data_a0947c624c116c3df583373c4d485268
#
_entry.id   a0947c624c116c3df583373c4d485268
#
_cell.length_a   1.000
_cell.length_b   1.000
_cell.length_c   1.000
_cell.angle_alpha   90.00
_cell.angle_beta   90.00
_cell.angle_gamma   90.00
#
_symmetry.space_group_name_H-M   'P 1'
#
loop_
_entity.id
_entity.type
_entity.pdbx_description
1 polymer ?
#
loop_
_entity_poly.entity_id
_entity_poly.type
_entity_poly.pdbx_seq_one_letter_code
_entity_poly.pdbx_strand_id
1 'polypeptide(L)'
;MLHIYKTADETIKRLGDYFVQTVKTVIQEKGSCSVVLSGGNSPKKLYELLALSDYGRQIDWDKIYFFFGDERYVPFNDPENNGNMVKKALFEPLMIPDANIFYINTAVPPEESAKKYSQRILSYFKNSPVRFDLILLGLGNNGHTASLFPHSPVLKEKKALVGAVYIEELSSYRITMTAAIINEAHAIAFLVYGDAKANAVHDVLEGEKDFETFPAQFIDPDDGVLHWFLDKDAAKNLTRKEY
;
A
#
# COMPACT_ATOMS: atom_id res chain seq x y z
N MET A 1 11.43 -1.53 11.03
CA MET A 1 11.86 -2.92 11.34
C MET A 1 12.04 -3.70 10.03
N LEU A 2 13.18 -4.41 9.90
CA LEU A 2 13.53 -5.16 8.69
C LEU A 2 13.32 -6.67 8.94
N HIS A 3 12.62 -7.34 8.01
CA HIS A 3 12.36 -8.77 8.04
C HIS A 3 12.84 -9.40 6.74
N ILE A 4 13.89 -10.21 6.80
CA ILE A 4 14.48 -10.86 5.61
C ILE A 4 14.24 -12.36 5.67
N TYR A 5 13.59 -12.89 4.63
CA TYR A 5 13.25 -14.30 4.51
C TYR A 5 13.97 -14.95 3.32
N LYS A 6 13.95 -16.28 3.30
CA LYS A 6 14.75 -17.01 2.31
C LYS A 6 14.21 -16.90 0.89
N THR A 7 12.89 -16.82 0.73
CA THR A 7 12.21 -16.81 -0.58
C THR A 7 11.05 -15.83 -0.60
N ALA A 8 10.62 -15.46 -1.81
CA ALA A 8 9.42 -14.64 -2.01
C ALA A 8 8.17 -15.26 -1.36
N ASP A 9 7.97 -16.57 -1.50
CA ASP A 9 6.80 -17.26 -0.93
C ASP A 9 6.81 -17.21 0.60
N GLU A 10 7.98 -17.38 1.22
CA GLU A 10 8.11 -17.23 2.67
C GLU A 10 7.82 -15.79 3.10
N THR A 11 8.33 -14.79 2.36
CA THR A 11 8.09 -13.37 2.62
C THR A 11 6.60 -13.04 2.57
N ILE A 12 5.90 -13.51 1.53
CA ILE A 12 4.46 -13.32 1.36
C ILE A 12 3.69 -13.97 2.51
N LYS A 13 4.05 -15.20 2.87
CA LYS A 13 3.44 -15.91 3.99
C LYS A 13 3.59 -15.16 5.32
N ARG A 14 4.79 -14.68 5.61
CA ARG A 14 5.09 -13.92 6.85
C ARG A 14 4.36 -12.59 6.92
N LEU A 15 4.25 -11.89 5.78
CA LEU A 15 3.40 -10.70 5.73
C LEU A 15 1.92 -11.07 5.89
N GLY A 16 1.46 -12.20 5.35
CA GLY A 16 0.11 -12.73 5.58
C GLY A 16 -0.15 -13.00 7.06
N ASP A 17 0.78 -13.66 7.76
CA ASP A 17 0.71 -13.91 9.20
C ASP A 17 0.65 -12.58 10.00
N TYR A 18 1.50 -11.62 9.64
CA TYR A 18 1.50 -10.26 10.23
C TYR A 18 0.18 -9.53 9.99
N PHE A 19 -0.35 -9.57 8.76
CA PHE A 19 -1.64 -9.00 8.41
C PHE A 19 -2.76 -9.54 9.30
N VAL A 20 -2.86 -10.87 9.40
CA VAL A 20 -3.88 -11.54 10.23
C VAL A 20 -3.76 -11.11 11.68
N GLN A 21 -2.55 -11.14 12.24
CA GLN A 21 -2.33 -10.76 13.63
C GLN A 21 -2.71 -9.30 13.90
N THR A 22 -2.25 -8.38 13.05
CA THR A 22 -2.53 -6.94 13.18
C THR A 22 -4.04 -6.68 13.11
N VAL A 23 -4.70 -7.20 12.08
CA VAL A 23 -6.15 -7.00 11.89
C VAL A 23 -6.95 -7.56 13.06
N LYS A 24 -6.63 -8.76 13.55
CA LYS A 24 -7.31 -9.36 14.72
C LYS A 24 -7.16 -8.50 15.96
N THR A 25 -5.95 -8.03 16.25
CA THR A 25 -5.69 -7.17 17.40
C THR A 25 -6.50 -5.88 17.30
N VAL A 26 -6.44 -5.20 16.16
CA VAL A 26 -7.17 -3.94 15.94
C VAL A 26 -8.69 -4.15 16.04
N ILE A 27 -9.25 -5.21 15.46
CA ILE A 27 -10.69 -5.52 15.58
C ILE A 27 -11.09 -5.79 17.03
N GLN A 28 -10.25 -6.48 17.80
CA GLN A 28 -10.50 -6.72 19.24
C GLN A 28 -10.51 -5.41 20.05
N GLU A 29 -9.62 -4.48 19.74
CA GLU A 29 -9.46 -3.21 20.46
C GLU A 29 -10.49 -2.15 20.05
N LYS A 30 -10.75 -2.02 18.72
CA LYS A 30 -11.53 -0.92 18.14
C LYS A 30 -12.88 -1.35 17.54
N GLY A 31 -13.13 -2.66 17.39
CA GLY A 31 -14.33 -3.21 16.74
C GLY A 31 -14.28 -3.26 15.22
N SER A 32 -13.34 -2.56 14.57
CA SER A 32 -13.13 -2.58 13.13
C SER A 32 -11.67 -2.21 12.78
N CYS A 33 -11.25 -2.51 11.56
CA CYS A 33 -9.90 -2.22 11.08
C CYS A 33 -9.95 -1.53 9.71
N SER A 34 -9.16 -0.48 9.53
CA SER A 34 -8.97 0.21 8.24
C SER A 34 -7.65 -0.21 7.59
N VAL A 35 -7.74 -0.76 6.38
CA VAL A 35 -6.58 -1.28 5.64
C VAL A 35 -6.45 -0.58 4.30
N VAL A 36 -5.27 -0.06 4.00
CA VAL A 36 -4.95 0.49 2.67
C VAL A 36 -4.18 -0.56 1.87
N LEU A 37 -4.67 -0.85 0.68
CA LEU A 37 -4.13 -1.85 -0.22
C LEU A 37 -3.30 -1.21 -1.34
N SER A 38 -2.30 -1.94 -1.82
CA SER A 38 -1.50 -1.59 -3.01
C SER A 38 -1.91 -2.40 -4.21
N GLY A 39 -1.60 -1.89 -5.40
CA GLY A 39 -1.65 -2.62 -6.64
C GLY A 39 -0.35 -3.36 -6.98
N GLY A 40 -0.38 -4.10 -8.08
CA GLY A 40 0.77 -4.80 -8.64
C GLY A 40 0.83 -6.30 -8.32
N ASN A 41 1.80 -6.98 -8.96
CA ASN A 41 1.89 -8.44 -8.90
C ASN A 41 2.28 -8.97 -7.52
N SER A 42 3.12 -8.24 -6.78
CA SER A 42 3.56 -8.68 -5.45
C SER A 42 2.42 -8.67 -4.44
N PRO A 43 1.67 -7.58 -4.26
CA PRO A 43 0.49 -7.57 -3.41
C PRO A 43 -0.60 -8.54 -3.86
N LYS A 44 -0.79 -8.74 -5.18
CA LYS A 44 -1.77 -9.70 -5.70
C LYS A 44 -1.58 -11.10 -5.11
N LYS A 45 -0.34 -11.60 -5.07
CA LYS A 45 -0.02 -12.91 -4.47
C LYS A 45 -0.35 -12.98 -2.97
N LEU A 46 -0.13 -11.88 -2.24
CA LEU A 46 -0.56 -11.80 -0.85
C LEU A 46 -2.08 -11.87 -0.73
N TYR A 47 -2.82 -11.17 -1.59
CA TYR A 47 -4.29 -11.20 -1.56
C TYR A 47 -4.84 -12.59 -1.90
N GLU A 48 -4.28 -13.25 -2.89
CA GLU A 48 -4.61 -14.64 -3.23
C GLU A 48 -4.32 -15.59 -2.05
N LEU A 49 -3.21 -15.41 -1.33
CA LEU A 49 -2.90 -16.16 -0.11
C LEU A 49 -3.94 -15.91 0.99
N LEU A 50 -4.28 -14.65 1.26
CA LEU A 50 -5.26 -14.28 2.29
C LEU A 50 -6.67 -14.79 1.97
N ALA A 51 -6.99 -15.00 0.70
CA ALA A 51 -8.25 -15.59 0.26
C ALA A 51 -8.32 -17.12 0.42
N LEU A 52 -7.20 -17.80 0.68
CA LEU A 52 -7.22 -19.24 0.95
C LEU A 52 -7.94 -19.54 2.28
N SER A 53 -8.56 -20.71 2.35
CA SER A 53 -9.36 -21.13 3.52
C SER A 53 -8.64 -21.04 4.86
N ASP A 54 -7.32 -21.29 4.86
CA ASP A 54 -6.51 -21.28 6.09
C ASP A 54 -6.34 -19.86 6.66
N TYR A 55 -6.31 -18.83 5.80
CA TYR A 55 -6.26 -17.43 6.19
C TYR A 55 -7.66 -16.82 6.29
N GLY A 56 -8.51 -17.11 5.30
CA GLY A 56 -9.85 -16.55 5.19
C GLY A 56 -10.74 -16.79 6.42
N ARG A 57 -10.56 -17.94 7.09
CA ARG A 57 -11.33 -18.28 8.31
C ARG A 57 -10.79 -17.64 9.58
N GLN A 58 -9.63 -17.01 9.55
CA GLN A 58 -8.99 -16.47 10.75
C GLN A 58 -9.46 -15.07 11.11
N ILE A 59 -10.08 -14.36 10.20
CA ILE A 59 -10.44 -12.95 10.32
C ILE A 59 -11.94 -12.76 10.12
N ASP A 60 -12.52 -11.83 10.84
CA ASP A 60 -13.87 -11.31 10.61
C ASP A 60 -13.78 -10.20 9.53
N TRP A 61 -13.89 -10.61 8.27
CA TRP A 61 -13.73 -9.75 7.13
C TRP A 61 -14.78 -8.64 7.04
N ASP A 62 -15.96 -8.83 7.61
CA ASP A 62 -17.03 -7.84 7.66
C ASP A 62 -16.66 -6.62 8.53
N LYS A 63 -15.62 -6.74 9.34
CA LYS A 63 -15.11 -5.66 10.19
C LYS A 63 -13.92 -4.91 9.59
N ILE A 64 -13.50 -5.25 8.39
CA ILE A 64 -12.40 -4.58 7.72
C ILE A 64 -12.94 -3.62 6.67
N TYR A 65 -12.41 -2.40 6.67
CA TYR A 65 -12.69 -1.37 5.68
C TYR A 65 -11.45 -1.16 4.80
N PHE A 66 -11.62 -1.37 3.49
CA PHE A 66 -10.54 -1.38 2.52
C PHE A 66 -10.45 -0.10 1.72
N PHE A 67 -9.25 0.43 1.64
CA PHE A 67 -8.87 1.60 0.86
C PHE A 67 -7.75 1.25 -0.11
N PHE A 68 -7.43 2.17 -1.02
CA PHE A 68 -6.35 2.02 -1.98
C PHE A 68 -5.33 3.14 -1.81
N GLY A 69 -4.04 2.79 -1.76
CA GLY A 69 -2.95 3.77 -1.65
C GLY A 69 -2.77 4.57 -2.93
N ASP A 70 -3.02 3.93 -4.07
CA ASP A 70 -3.01 4.55 -5.38
C ASP A 70 -3.88 3.79 -6.38
N GLU A 71 -4.15 4.42 -7.52
CA GLU A 71 -4.84 3.78 -8.63
C GLU A 71 -4.29 4.29 -9.97
N ARG A 72 -4.27 3.40 -10.95
CA ARG A 72 -4.02 3.72 -12.35
C ARG A 72 -5.28 4.35 -12.93
N TYR A 73 -5.13 5.51 -13.54
CA TYR A 73 -6.28 6.18 -14.14
C TYR A 73 -6.67 5.54 -15.47
N VAL A 74 -7.27 4.37 -15.35
CA VAL A 74 -7.81 3.53 -16.44
C VAL A 74 -9.22 3.10 -16.06
N PRO A 75 -10.06 2.63 -17.02
CA PRO A 75 -11.38 2.10 -16.70
C PRO A 75 -11.34 0.99 -15.64
N PHE A 76 -12.37 0.88 -14.81
CA PHE A 76 -12.39 -0.10 -13.71
C PHE A 76 -12.15 -1.55 -14.20
N ASN A 77 -12.67 -1.92 -15.38
CA ASN A 77 -12.51 -3.27 -15.93
C ASN A 77 -11.16 -3.51 -16.61
N ASP A 78 -10.30 -2.49 -16.69
CA ASP A 78 -8.97 -2.62 -17.26
C ASP A 78 -8.12 -3.58 -16.40
N PRO A 79 -7.29 -4.45 -17.01
CA PRO A 79 -6.39 -5.34 -16.29
C PRO A 79 -5.40 -4.62 -15.36
N GLU A 80 -5.06 -3.36 -15.69
CA GLU A 80 -4.14 -2.55 -14.88
C GLU A 80 -4.83 -1.85 -13.69
N ASN A 81 -6.17 -1.86 -13.62
CA ASN A 81 -6.88 -1.23 -12.51
C ASN A 81 -6.65 -2.03 -11.21
N ASN A 82 -6.13 -1.35 -10.18
CA ASN A 82 -5.82 -1.96 -8.89
C ASN A 82 -7.08 -2.48 -8.20
N GLY A 83 -8.15 -1.69 -8.21
CA GLY A 83 -9.42 -2.07 -7.62
C GLY A 83 -10.01 -3.34 -8.24
N ASN A 84 -9.95 -3.46 -9.58
CA ASN A 84 -10.38 -4.67 -10.30
C ASN A 84 -9.50 -5.88 -9.95
N MET A 85 -8.19 -5.69 -9.86
CA MET A 85 -7.27 -6.76 -9.48
C MET A 85 -7.57 -7.27 -8.07
N VAL A 86 -7.71 -6.37 -7.10
CA VAL A 86 -7.99 -6.73 -5.70
C VAL A 86 -9.38 -7.36 -5.57
N LYS A 87 -10.38 -6.84 -6.29
CA LYS A 87 -11.72 -7.43 -6.32
C LYS A 87 -11.67 -8.92 -6.64
N LYS A 88 -10.94 -9.30 -7.70
CA LYS A 88 -10.81 -10.69 -8.13
C LYS A 88 -9.95 -11.54 -7.19
N ALA A 89 -8.87 -10.98 -6.63
CA ALA A 89 -7.92 -11.71 -5.84
C ALA A 89 -8.34 -11.89 -4.37
N LEU A 90 -9.13 -10.96 -3.82
CA LEU A 90 -9.47 -10.91 -2.40
C LEU A 90 -10.97 -10.78 -2.13
N PHE A 91 -11.63 -9.77 -2.73
CA PHE A 91 -12.97 -9.40 -2.29
C PHE A 91 -14.04 -10.40 -2.71
N GLU A 92 -14.03 -10.85 -3.96
CA GLU A 92 -14.98 -11.86 -4.46
C GLU A 92 -14.82 -13.21 -3.75
N PRO A 93 -13.59 -13.78 -3.62
CA PRO A 93 -13.40 -15.05 -2.92
C PRO A 93 -13.83 -15.03 -1.46
N LEU A 94 -13.69 -13.90 -0.78
CA LEU A 94 -14.03 -13.73 0.64
C LEU A 94 -15.42 -13.10 0.86
N MET A 95 -16.14 -12.80 -0.23
CA MET A 95 -17.46 -12.16 -0.20
C MET A 95 -17.50 -10.86 0.63
N ILE A 96 -16.45 -10.02 0.48
CA ILE A 96 -16.33 -8.75 1.21
C ILE A 96 -17.53 -7.84 0.84
N PRO A 97 -18.25 -7.28 1.82
CA PRO A 97 -19.36 -6.37 1.54
C PRO A 97 -18.90 -5.12 0.77
N ASP A 98 -19.62 -4.74 -0.29
CA ASP A 98 -19.30 -3.54 -1.08
C ASP A 98 -19.25 -2.25 -0.24
N ALA A 99 -20.04 -2.19 0.83
CA ALA A 99 -20.06 -1.07 1.76
C ALA A 99 -18.71 -0.87 2.49
N ASN A 100 -17.91 -1.92 2.57
CA ASN A 100 -16.59 -1.88 3.21
C ASN A 100 -15.45 -1.52 2.25
N ILE A 101 -15.75 -1.28 0.95
CA ILE A 101 -14.73 -1.07 -0.07
C ILE A 101 -14.79 0.36 -0.60
N PHE A 102 -13.68 1.07 -0.49
CA PHE A 102 -13.54 2.47 -0.90
C PHE A 102 -12.69 2.56 -2.17
N TYR A 103 -13.28 2.19 -3.32
CA TYR A 103 -12.60 2.32 -4.60
C TYR A 103 -12.32 3.78 -4.97
N ILE A 104 -11.19 4.02 -5.64
CA ILE A 104 -10.88 5.27 -6.34
C ILE A 104 -11.69 5.28 -7.65
N ASN A 105 -12.49 6.31 -7.87
CA ASN A 105 -13.33 6.43 -9.07
C ASN A 105 -12.54 7.03 -10.24
N THR A 106 -12.19 6.22 -11.21
CA THR A 106 -11.48 6.64 -12.42
C THR A 106 -12.39 7.02 -13.60
N ALA A 107 -13.69 7.09 -13.40
CA ALA A 107 -14.67 7.51 -14.42
C ALA A 107 -14.95 9.02 -14.40
N VAL A 108 -14.31 9.78 -13.53
CA VAL A 108 -14.39 11.25 -13.43
C VAL A 108 -13.01 11.86 -13.64
N PRO A 109 -12.85 13.15 -13.98
CA PRO A 109 -11.54 13.79 -14.17
C PRO A 109 -10.57 13.51 -13.01
N PRO A 110 -9.24 13.41 -13.26
CA PRO A 110 -8.27 12.97 -12.24
C PRO A 110 -8.31 13.77 -10.94
N GLU A 111 -8.38 15.09 -11.02
CA GLU A 111 -8.43 15.99 -9.86
C GLU A 111 -9.75 15.83 -9.09
N GLU A 112 -10.86 15.62 -9.80
CA GLU A 112 -12.15 15.34 -9.18
C GLU A 112 -12.14 13.98 -8.49
N SER A 113 -11.50 12.97 -9.09
CA SER A 113 -11.29 11.65 -8.50
C SER A 113 -10.53 11.75 -7.17
N ALA A 114 -9.40 12.45 -7.16
CA ALA A 114 -8.59 12.66 -5.96
C ALA A 114 -9.39 13.38 -4.86
N LYS A 115 -10.13 14.44 -5.23
CA LYS A 115 -10.98 15.20 -4.31
C LYS A 115 -12.10 14.34 -3.73
N LYS A 116 -12.83 13.61 -4.57
CA LYS A 116 -13.92 12.72 -4.12
C LYS A 116 -13.40 11.61 -3.21
N TYR A 117 -12.24 11.04 -3.53
CA TYR A 117 -11.65 10.00 -2.71
C TYR A 117 -11.20 10.54 -1.35
N SER A 118 -10.57 11.72 -1.30
CA SER A 118 -10.27 12.42 -0.04
C SER A 118 -11.52 12.65 0.81
N GLN A 119 -12.64 13.07 0.20
CA GLN A 119 -13.90 13.27 0.91
C GLN A 119 -14.46 11.96 1.49
N ARG A 120 -14.36 10.84 0.76
CA ARG A 120 -14.78 9.52 1.26
C ARG A 120 -13.94 9.08 2.45
N ILE A 121 -12.61 9.29 2.40
CA ILE A 121 -11.70 9.02 3.52
C ILE A 121 -12.11 9.84 4.75
N LEU A 122 -12.27 11.17 4.61
CA LEU A 122 -12.70 12.05 5.70
C LEU A 122 -14.04 11.64 6.29
N SER A 123 -14.99 11.22 5.44
CA SER A 123 -16.30 10.76 5.89
C SER A 123 -16.22 9.47 6.70
N TYR A 124 -15.35 8.54 6.33
CA TYR A 124 -15.11 7.32 7.09
C TYR A 124 -14.56 7.63 8.49
N PHE A 125 -13.59 8.51 8.58
CA PHE A 125 -13.00 8.95 9.85
C PHE A 125 -13.86 9.98 10.61
N LYS A 126 -15.07 10.30 10.10
CA LYS A 126 -16.02 11.24 10.74
C LYS A 126 -15.36 12.59 11.08
N ASN A 127 -14.51 13.07 10.18
CA ASN A 127 -13.69 14.29 10.36
C ASN A 127 -12.74 14.28 11.57
N SER A 128 -12.48 13.12 12.17
CA SER A 128 -11.35 12.93 13.10
C SER A 128 -10.03 12.89 12.30
N PRO A 129 -8.87 13.00 12.96
CA PRO A 129 -7.59 12.79 12.29
C PRO A 129 -7.60 11.47 11.51
N VAL A 130 -7.19 11.54 10.24
CA VAL A 130 -7.13 10.35 9.38
C VAL A 130 -5.89 9.55 9.75
N ARG A 131 -6.10 8.36 10.29
CA ARG A 131 -5.03 7.47 10.70
C ARG A 131 -5.42 6.02 10.44
N PHE A 132 -4.90 5.46 9.35
CA PHE A 132 -5.18 4.08 8.97
C PHE A 132 -4.49 3.09 9.93
N ASP A 133 -5.12 1.94 10.16
CA ASP A 133 -4.57 0.92 11.05
C ASP A 133 -3.42 0.16 10.39
N LEU A 134 -3.53 -0.13 9.10
CA LEU A 134 -2.49 -0.80 8.32
C LEU A 134 -2.45 -0.28 6.89
N ILE A 135 -1.26 0.09 6.42
CA ILE A 135 -1.00 0.39 5.01
C ILE A 135 -0.04 -0.65 4.44
N LEU A 136 -0.44 -1.29 3.35
CA LEU A 136 0.43 -2.17 2.57
C LEU A 136 1.04 -1.38 1.43
N LEU A 137 2.34 -1.47 1.23
CA LEU A 137 3.07 -0.79 0.16
C LEU A 137 3.96 -1.76 -0.61
N GLY A 138 4.17 -1.44 -1.89
CA GLY A 138 5.22 -2.02 -2.71
C GLY A 138 6.35 -1.03 -2.96
N LEU A 139 7.43 -1.50 -3.60
CA LEU A 139 8.55 -0.67 -4.03
C LEU A 139 8.76 -0.80 -5.54
N GLY A 140 8.78 0.32 -6.25
CA GLY A 140 9.20 0.38 -7.65
C GLY A 140 10.70 0.21 -7.83
N ASN A 141 11.15 -0.18 -9.03
CA ASN A 141 12.59 -0.34 -9.32
C ASN A 141 13.35 0.99 -9.27
N ASN A 142 12.66 2.11 -9.42
CA ASN A 142 13.18 3.47 -9.32
C ASN A 142 12.93 4.11 -7.94
N GLY A 143 12.66 3.32 -6.91
CA GLY A 143 12.45 3.80 -5.55
C GLY A 143 11.11 4.49 -5.28
N HIS A 144 10.12 4.42 -6.20
CA HIS A 144 8.78 4.92 -5.92
C HIS A 144 7.97 3.95 -5.06
N THR A 145 6.98 4.48 -4.33
CA THR A 145 5.94 3.71 -3.65
C THR A 145 4.59 4.36 -3.85
N ALA A 146 3.48 3.59 -3.78
CA ALA A 146 2.19 4.04 -4.28
C ALA A 146 2.36 4.62 -5.69
N SER A 147 1.88 5.85 -5.96
CA SER A 147 2.25 6.61 -7.17
C SER A 147 3.03 7.90 -6.87
N LEU A 148 3.89 7.83 -5.85
CA LEU A 148 4.88 8.85 -5.52
C LEU A 148 6.14 8.60 -6.37
N PHE A 149 6.11 9.03 -7.63
CA PHE A 149 7.21 8.83 -8.58
C PHE A 149 8.32 9.86 -8.41
N PRO A 150 9.57 9.51 -8.77
CA PRO A 150 10.70 10.45 -8.78
C PRO A 150 10.33 11.76 -9.50
N HIS A 151 10.73 12.88 -8.91
CA HIS A 151 10.56 14.24 -9.44
C HIS A 151 9.11 14.66 -9.69
N SER A 152 8.10 13.87 -9.29
CA SER A 152 6.70 14.19 -9.50
C SER A 152 6.21 15.31 -8.57
N PRO A 153 5.30 16.19 -9.03
CA PRO A 153 4.81 17.31 -8.21
C PRO A 153 4.15 16.90 -6.90
N VAL A 154 3.57 15.69 -6.84
CA VAL A 154 2.88 15.17 -5.65
C VAL A 154 3.81 14.95 -4.47
N LEU A 155 5.12 14.85 -4.68
CA LEU A 155 6.11 14.72 -3.59
C LEU A 155 6.16 15.96 -2.69
N LYS A 156 5.78 17.12 -3.21
CA LYS A 156 5.76 18.39 -2.48
C LYS A 156 4.42 18.68 -1.80
N GLU A 157 3.45 17.80 -2.00
CA GLU A 157 2.11 17.96 -1.40
C GLU A 157 2.14 17.58 0.09
N LYS A 158 1.78 18.54 0.95
CA LYS A 158 1.82 18.38 2.41
C LYS A 158 0.45 18.49 3.09
N LYS A 159 -0.59 18.90 2.36
CA LYS A 159 -1.92 19.20 2.93
C LYS A 159 -3.01 18.28 2.42
N ALA A 160 -2.96 17.95 1.11
CA ALA A 160 -3.95 17.07 0.53
C ALA A 160 -3.72 15.61 0.98
N LEU A 161 -4.81 14.89 1.22
CA LEU A 161 -4.74 13.45 1.53
C LEU A 161 -4.42 12.63 0.27
N VAL A 162 -4.98 13.04 -0.86
CA VAL A 162 -4.88 12.35 -2.14
C VAL A 162 -4.62 13.37 -3.23
N GLY A 163 -3.71 13.06 -4.14
CA GLY A 163 -3.38 13.87 -5.31
C GLY A 163 -3.63 13.13 -6.63
N ALA A 164 -3.87 13.89 -7.69
CA ALA A 164 -3.79 13.41 -9.06
C ALA A 164 -2.45 13.85 -9.65
N VAL A 165 -1.75 12.95 -10.32
CA VAL A 165 -0.44 13.23 -10.92
C VAL A 165 -0.33 12.60 -12.30
N TYR A 166 0.15 13.36 -13.27
CA TYR A 166 0.51 12.81 -14.58
C TYR A 166 1.95 12.34 -14.56
N ILE A 167 2.16 11.10 -14.99
CA ILE A 167 3.50 10.49 -15.06
C ILE A 167 3.92 10.46 -16.53
N GLU A 168 4.84 11.31 -16.90
CA GLU A 168 5.32 11.49 -18.28
C GLU A 168 5.82 10.20 -18.89
N GLU A 169 6.67 9.46 -18.14
CA GLU A 169 7.26 8.18 -18.59
C GLU A 169 6.21 7.12 -18.92
N LEU A 170 5.05 7.19 -18.28
CA LEU A 170 3.95 6.24 -18.46
C LEU A 170 2.82 6.81 -19.32
N SER A 171 2.92 8.09 -19.73
CA SER A 171 1.87 8.82 -20.44
C SER A 171 0.48 8.62 -19.84
N SER A 172 0.39 8.60 -18.50
CA SER A 172 -0.84 8.25 -17.78
C SER A 172 -0.96 8.97 -16.45
N TYR A 173 -2.20 9.32 -16.10
CA TYR A 173 -2.50 9.81 -14.76
C TYR A 173 -2.47 8.69 -13.73
N ARG A 174 -2.20 9.10 -12.50
CA ARG A 174 -2.33 8.33 -11.26
C ARG A 174 -3.11 9.12 -10.23
N ILE A 175 -3.88 8.41 -9.42
CA ILE A 175 -4.51 8.98 -8.21
C ILE A 175 -3.79 8.32 -7.04
N THR A 176 -3.21 9.11 -6.13
CA THR A 176 -2.35 8.55 -5.08
C THR A 176 -2.54 9.25 -3.73
N MET A 177 -2.48 8.49 -2.66
CA MET A 177 -2.26 9.05 -1.34
C MET A 177 -0.93 9.78 -1.30
N THR A 178 -0.84 10.86 -0.54
CA THR A 178 0.41 11.61 -0.33
C THR A 178 1.27 10.92 0.74
N ALA A 179 2.57 11.22 0.75
CA ALA A 179 3.45 10.71 1.81
C ALA A 179 2.99 11.18 3.20
N ALA A 180 2.45 12.39 3.29
CA ALA A 180 1.94 12.95 4.54
C ALA A 180 0.87 12.06 5.18
N ILE A 181 -0.16 11.65 4.41
CA ILE A 181 -1.22 10.81 4.97
C ILE A 181 -0.78 9.35 5.20
N ILE A 182 0.15 8.85 4.40
CA ILE A 182 0.71 7.51 4.59
C ILE A 182 1.46 7.45 5.93
N ASN A 183 2.24 8.47 6.27
CA ASN A 183 3.03 8.51 7.50
C ASN A 183 2.18 8.66 8.78
N GLU A 184 0.92 9.05 8.68
CA GLU A 184 0.00 9.08 9.82
C GLU A 184 -0.48 7.68 10.25
N ALA A 185 -0.20 6.62 9.49
CA ALA A 185 -0.71 5.28 9.77
C ALA A 185 -0.13 4.69 11.06
N HIS A 186 -0.92 3.83 11.73
CA HIS A 186 -0.43 3.06 12.88
C HIS A 186 0.63 2.03 12.49
N ALA A 187 0.46 1.40 11.32
CA ALA A 187 1.42 0.45 10.79
C ALA A 187 1.52 0.56 9.27
N ILE A 188 2.75 0.51 8.77
CA ILE A 188 3.06 0.48 7.34
C ILE A 188 3.92 -0.77 7.08
N ALA A 189 3.55 -1.56 6.08
CA ALA A 189 4.28 -2.76 5.71
C ALA A 189 4.61 -2.76 4.21
N PHE A 190 5.89 -2.72 3.88
CA PHE A 190 6.39 -2.94 2.53
C PHE A 190 6.51 -4.43 2.24
N LEU A 191 6.04 -4.86 1.07
CA LEU A 191 6.28 -6.17 0.50
C LEU A 191 7.19 -6.03 -0.72
N VAL A 192 8.43 -6.48 -0.60
CA VAL A 192 9.42 -6.34 -1.68
C VAL A 192 10.23 -7.62 -1.81
N TYR A 193 10.20 -8.23 -3.00
CA TYR A 193 10.96 -9.43 -3.26
C TYR A 193 11.48 -9.50 -4.70
N GLY A 194 12.50 -10.31 -4.89
CA GLY A 194 13.16 -10.55 -6.18
C GLY A 194 14.34 -9.64 -6.45
N ASP A 195 15.27 -10.18 -7.20
CA ASP A 195 16.57 -9.60 -7.54
C ASP A 195 16.51 -8.19 -8.16
N ALA A 196 15.51 -7.95 -9.00
CA ALA A 196 15.32 -6.65 -9.66
C ALA A 196 15.03 -5.49 -8.68
N LYS A 197 14.72 -5.80 -7.40
CA LYS A 197 14.45 -4.80 -6.35
C LYS A 197 15.68 -4.43 -5.52
N ALA A 198 16.76 -5.18 -5.62
CA ALA A 198 17.90 -5.07 -4.72
C ALA A 198 18.54 -3.68 -4.70
N ASN A 199 18.69 -3.02 -5.86
CA ASN A 199 19.22 -1.67 -5.92
C ASN A 199 18.26 -0.66 -5.27
N ALA A 200 16.98 -0.69 -5.63
CA ALA A 200 16.00 0.21 -5.04
C ALA A 200 15.88 0.04 -3.52
N VAL A 201 15.93 -1.20 -3.02
CA VAL A 201 15.94 -1.49 -1.58
C VAL A 201 17.18 -0.89 -0.91
N HIS A 202 18.38 -1.07 -1.49
CA HIS A 202 19.62 -0.48 -0.97
C HIS A 202 19.53 1.05 -0.96
N ASP A 203 19.16 1.67 -2.08
CA ASP A 203 19.14 3.12 -2.23
C ASP A 203 18.12 3.78 -1.29
N VAL A 204 16.97 3.13 -1.06
CA VAL A 204 15.96 3.63 -0.12
C VAL A 204 16.37 3.46 1.34
N LEU A 205 16.98 2.32 1.73
CA LEU A 205 17.26 2.00 3.12
C LEU A 205 18.64 2.43 3.59
N GLU A 206 19.66 2.37 2.72
CA GLU A 206 21.07 2.62 3.08
C GLU A 206 21.72 3.73 2.24
N GLY A 207 21.07 4.16 1.13
CA GLY A 207 21.56 5.24 0.29
C GLY A 207 21.50 6.60 0.96
N GLU A 208 22.18 7.58 0.36
CA GLU A 208 22.03 8.98 0.76
C GLU A 208 20.56 9.44 0.66
N LYS A 209 20.16 10.36 1.54
CA LYS A 209 18.81 10.90 1.52
C LYS A 209 18.60 11.78 0.29
N ASP A 210 17.83 11.26 -0.67
CA ASP A 210 17.38 11.94 -1.88
C ASP A 210 15.92 11.62 -2.15
N PHE A 211 15.04 12.35 -1.50
CA PHE A 211 13.59 12.15 -1.56
C PHE A 211 12.99 12.42 -2.95
N GLU A 212 13.66 13.23 -3.78
CA GLU A 212 13.21 13.50 -5.14
C GLU A 212 13.50 12.32 -6.08
N THR A 213 14.63 11.64 -5.89
CA THR A 213 15.04 10.47 -6.69
C THR A 213 14.51 9.15 -6.12
N PHE A 214 14.41 9.03 -4.79
CA PHE A 214 13.94 7.82 -4.11
C PHE A 214 12.73 8.13 -3.20
N PRO A 215 11.55 8.35 -3.75
CA PRO A 215 10.38 8.81 -3.00
C PRO A 215 9.94 7.89 -1.84
N ALA A 216 10.25 6.59 -1.90
CA ALA A 216 9.95 5.70 -0.77
C ALA A 216 10.71 6.08 0.52
N GLN A 217 11.77 6.89 0.44
CA GLN A 217 12.45 7.45 1.60
C GLN A 217 11.59 8.48 2.37
N PHE A 218 10.51 9.02 1.77
CA PHE A 218 9.54 9.85 2.49
C PHE A 218 8.71 9.07 3.49
N ILE A 219 8.66 7.73 3.36
CA ILE A 219 7.85 6.90 4.25
C ILE A 219 8.64 6.61 5.51
N ASP A 220 8.39 7.43 6.52
CA ASP A 220 9.07 7.42 7.81
C ASP A 220 8.09 7.97 8.88
N PRO A 221 7.16 7.14 9.38
CA PRO A 221 6.12 7.59 10.30
C PRO A 221 6.70 7.98 11.67
N ASP A 222 6.31 9.16 12.18
CA ASP A 222 6.77 9.67 13.49
C ASP A 222 6.20 8.86 14.67
N ASP A 223 4.95 8.43 14.57
CA ASP A 223 4.21 7.71 15.62
C ASP A 223 3.48 6.49 15.04
N GLY A 224 4.19 5.69 14.33
CA GLY A 224 3.74 4.45 13.70
C GLY A 224 4.88 3.44 13.61
N VAL A 225 4.56 2.24 13.17
CA VAL A 225 5.57 1.21 12.94
C VAL A 225 5.75 1.00 11.44
N LEU A 226 7.01 0.99 11.00
CA LEU A 226 7.39 0.71 9.62
C LEU A 226 8.08 -0.64 9.52
N HIS A 227 7.50 -1.53 8.72
CA HIS A 227 8.02 -2.86 8.46
C HIS A 227 8.41 -3.01 6.99
N TRP A 228 9.54 -3.67 6.76
CA TRP A 228 10.01 -4.10 5.44
C TRP A 228 10.06 -5.62 5.41
N PHE A 229 9.21 -6.25 4.63
CA PHE A 229 9.22 -7.69 4.38
C PHE A 229 9.93 -7.94 3.05
N LEU A 230 11.15 -8.48 3.15
CA LEU A 230 12.05 -8.70 2.01
C LEU A 230 12.37 -10.18 1.87
N ASP A 231 12.63 -10.64 0.63
CA ASP A 231 13.37 -11.87 0.44
C ASP A 231 14.89 -11.60 0.35
N LYS A 232 15.67 -12.65 0.36
CA LYS A 232 17.13 -12.55 0.28
C LYS A 232 17.60 -11.88 -1.00
N ASP A 233 16.87 -12.07 -2.10
CA ASP A 233 17.23 -11.52 -3.40
C ASP A 233 17.02 -10.00 -3.42
N ALA A 234 15.92 -9.50 -2.89
CA ALA A 234 15.69 -8.07 -2.74
C ALA A 234 16.66 -7.42 -1.72
N ALA A 235 17.07 -8.16 -0.70
CA ALA A 235 17.95 -7.67 0.36
C ALA A 235 19.46 -7.88 0.08
N LYS A 236 19.85 -8.43 -1.08
CA LYS A 236 21.24 -8.87 -1.31
C LYS A 236 22.28 -7.75 -1.25
N ASN A 237 21.90 -6.52 -1.62
CA ASN A 237 22.78 -5.36 -1.64
C ASN A 237 22.82 -4.62 -0.29
N LEU A 238 22.01 -4.99 0.70
CA LEU A 238 22.05 -4.41 2.03
C LEU A 238 23.32 -4.85 2.77
N THR A 239 23.99 -3.88 3.38
CA THR A 239 25.17 -4.10 4.24
C THR A 239 24.76 -4.35 5.69
N ARG A 240 23.69 -3.72 6.15
CA ARG A 240 23.05 -3.96 7.46
C ARG A 240 21.92 -4.96 7.29
N LYS A 241 21.82 -5.92 8.21
CA LYS A 241 20.76 -6.95 8.19
C LYS A 241 19.78 -6.82 9.36
N GLU A 242 19.96 -5.80 10.18
CA GLU A 242 19.11 -5.47 11.33
C GLU A 242 18.89 -3.94 11.35
N TYR A 243 17.62 -3.51 11.44
CA TYR A 243 17.17 -2.11 11.51
C TYR A 243 16.09 -1.98 12.58
#